data_542f7fc5c90447fbc0a6f1194ded1213
#
_entry.id   542f7fc5c90447fbc0a6f1194ded1213
#
_cell.length_a   1.000
_cell.length_b   1.000
_cell.length_c   1.000
_cell.angle_alpha   90.00
_cell.angle_beta   90.00
_cell.angle_gamma   90.00
#
_symmetry.space_group_name_H-M   'P 1'
#
loop_
_entity.id
_entity.type
_entity.pdbx_description
1 polymer ?
#
loop_
_entity_poly.entity_id
_entity_poly.type
_entity_poly.pdbx_seq_one_letter_code
_entity_poly.pdbx_strand_id
1 'polypeptide(L)'
;MKTVLRITAAMLVVFILMSFSAFASPDTLPLDVSGDATGILTVTNPAAASISSYDRQHNISGYATAGSTVAIYSSYGGKYNLVREFTVGASGVFIQPVTVSRGRNDLIIRAECNGQVQCVRRSVNVLSMNFFNLLKGFNLF
;
A
#
# COMPACT_ATOMS: atom_id res chain seq x y z
N MET A 1 5.71 -51.99 -11.36
CA MET A 1 6.58 -51.04 -10.65
C MET A 1 7.02 -49.85 -11.50
N LYS A 2 7.47 -50.02 -12.73
CA LYS A 2 7.94 -48.88 -13.57
C LYS A 2 6.83 -47.88 -13.96
N THR A 3 5.60 -48.26 -14.08
CA THR A 3 4.45 -47.41 -14.40
C THR A 3 4.00 -46.54 -13.22
N VAL A 4 3.98 -47.09 -12.03
CA VAL A 4 3.61 -46.37 -10.79
C VAL A 4 4.63 -45.26 -10.47
N LEU A 5 5.93 -45.56 -10.68
CA LEU A 5 7.02 -44.58 -10.47
C LEU A 5 6.93 -43.39 -11.46
N ARG A 6 6.46 -43.62 -12.68
CA ARG A 6 6.29 -42.55 -13.68
C ARG A 6 5.09 -41.65 -13.38
N ILE A 7 4.01 -42.19 -12.81
CA ILE A 7 2.82 -41.41 -12.44
C ILE A 7 3.10 -40.55 -11.21
N THR A 8 3.84 -41.09 -10.22
CA THR A 8 4.22 -40.29 -9.02
C THR A 8 5.21 -39.17 -9.38
N ALA A 9 6.14 -39.40 -10.31
CA ALA A 9 7.05 -38.34 -10.77
C ALA A 9 6.31 -37.23 -11.54
N ALA A 10 5.35 -37.60 -12.39
CA ALA A 10 4.52 -36.63 -13.13
C ALA A 10 3.62 -35.81 -12.19
N MET A 11 3.02 -36.41 -11.16
CA MET A 11 2.24 -35.71 -10.16
C MET A 11 3.10 -34.74 -9.32
N LEU A 12 4.32 -35.14 -8.95
CA LEU A 12 5.24 -34.29 -8.19
C LEU A 12 5.65 -33.04 -9.01
N VAL A 13 5.90 -33.19 -10.32
CA VAL A 13 6.26 -32.09 -11.22
C VAL A 13 5.08 -31.13 -11.38
N VAL A 14 3.85 -31.62 -11.51
CA VAL A 14 2.63 -30.78 -11.57
C VAL A 14 2.42 -30.02 -10.26
N PHE A 15 2.71 -30.63 -9.09
CA PHE A 15 2.60 -29.96 -7.80
C PHE A 15 3.67 -28.87 -7.61
N ILE A 16 4.88 -29.06 -8.16
CA ILE A 16 5.97 -28.05 -8.12
C ILE A 16 5.66 -26.88 -9.06
N LEU A 17 4.97 -27.10 -10.17
CA LEU A 17 4.60 -26.06 -11.13
C LEU A 17 3.38 -25.22 -10.67
N MET A 18 2.60 -25.68 -9.67
CA MET A 18 1.49 -24.93 -9.09
C MET A 18 1.89 -24.03 -7.92
N SER A 19 3.12 -24.09 -7.46
CA SER A 19 3.62 -23.27 -6.37
C SER A 19 4.43 -22.10 -6.92
N PHE A 20 3.96 -20.90 -6.56
CA PHE A 20 4.61 -19.60 -6.71
C PHE A 20 4.25 -18.77 -7.95
N SER A 21 3.02 -18.31 -7.96
CA SER A 21 2.80 -16.95 -8.44
C SER A 21 2.70 -16.02 -7.22
N ALA A 22 3.81 -15.80 -6.53
CA ALA A 22 3.93 -14.63 -5.70
C ALA A 22 4.03 -13.45 -6.69
N PHE A 23 2.90 -12.87 -7.05
CA PHE A 23 2.90 -11.62 -7.80
C PHE A 23 3.36 -10.53 -6.84
N ALA A 24 4.65 -10.18 -6.93
CA ALA A 24 5.14 -8.97 -6.30
C ALA A 24 4.41 -7.78 -6.92
N SER A 25 4.02 -6.82 -6.08
CA SER A 25 3.44 -5.57 -6.58
C SER A 25 4.44 -4.84 -7.46
N PRO A 26 4.02 -4.18 -8.53
CA PRO A 26 4.94 -3.43 -9.39
C PRO A 26 5.63 -2.30 -8.60
N ASP A 27 6.90 -2.03 -8.89
CA ASP A 27 7.68 -0.98 -8.21
C ASP A 27 7.10 0.42 -8.44
N THR A 28 6.40 0.63 -9.55
CA THR A 28 5.77 1.91 -9.89
C THR A 28 4.40 1.72 -10.51
N LEU A 29 3.50 2.69 -10.26
CA LEU A 29 2.17 2.76 -10.87
C LEU A 29 2.01 4.07 -11.63
N PRO A 30 1.24 4.10 -12.73
CA PRO A 30 0.87 5.34 -13.42
C PRO A 30 -0.05 6.19 -12.54
N LEU A 31 -0.17 7.50 -12.84
CA LEU A 31 -1.00 8.42 -12.04
C LEU A 31 -2.51 8.15 -12.17
N ASP A 32 -2.94 7.52 -13.25
CA ASP A 32 -4.33 7.17 -13.55
C ASP A 32 -4.73 5.78 -13.03
N VAL A 33 -3.87 5.13 -12.24
CA VAL A 33 -4.15 3.80 -11.70
C VAL A 33 -5.49 3.76 -10.97
N SER A 34 -6.28 2.78 -11.29
CA SER A 34 -7.54 2.42 -10.61
C SER A 34 -7.55 0.92 -10.31
N GLY A 35 -8.42 0.51 -9.41
CA GLY A 35 -8.69 -0.88 -9.13
C GLY A 35 -10.20 -1.10 -9.18
N ASP A 36 -10.64 -2.08 -9.92
CA ASP A 36 -12.07 -2.30 -10.22
C ASP A 36 -12.80 -3.10 -9.15
N ALA A 37 -12.05 -3.80 -8.28
CA ALA A 37 -12.62 -4.58 -7.19
C ALA A 37 -13.10 -3.68 -6.03
N THR A 38 -14.12 -4.15 -5.32
CA THR A 38 -14.64 -3.53 -4.09
C THR A 38 -14.72 -4.57 -2.99
N GLY A 39 -14.61 -4.13 -1.73
CA GLY A 39 -14.74 -5.02 -0.58
C GLY A 39 -13.46 -5.79 -0.19
N ILE A 40 -12.35 -5.59 -0.91
CA ILE A 40 -11.06 -6.21 -0.57
C ILE A 40 -10.32 -5.37 0.46
N LEU A 41 -10.41 -4.03 0.36
CA LEU A 41 -9.63 -3.06 1.13
C LEU A 41 -10.50 -1.95 1.70
N THR A 42 -10.33 -1.68 2.99
CA THR A 42 -10.90 -0.52 3.67
C THR A 42 -9.79 0.20 4.44
N VAL A 43 -9.52 1.45 4.12
CA VAL A 43 -8.53 2.28 4.83
C VAL A 43 -9.24 3.10 5.89
N THR A 44 -8.89 2.89 7.16
CA THR A 44 -9.49 3.56 8.33
C THR A 44 -8.67 4.73 8.84
N ASN A 45 -7.36 4.73 8.60
CA ASN A 45 -6.49 5.85 8.94
C ASN A 45 -5.50 6.13 7.78
N PRO A 46 -5.46 7.33 7.23
CA PRO A 46 -6.40 8.42 7.49
C PRO A 46 -7.81 8.08 6.98
N ALA A 47 -8.83 8.39 7.78
CA ALA A 47 -10.24 8.14 7.43
C ALA A 47 -10.70 9.09 6.32
N ALA A 48 -10.28 10.36 6.39
CA ALA A 48 -10.58 11.35 5.35
C ALA A 48 -9.71 11.11 4.11
N ALA A 49 -10.25 11.46 2.94
CA ALA A 49 -9.52 11.37 1.67
C ALA A 49 -8.28 12.27 1.66
N SER A 50 -8.30 13.39 2.38
CA SER A 50 -7.18 14.32 2.55
C SER A 50 -7.07 14.79 3.99
N ILE A 51 -5.85 14.83 4.51
CA ILE A 51 -5.53 15.35 5.85
C ILE A 51 -4.36 16.33 5.77
N SER A 52 -4.28 17.24 6.76
CA SER A 52 -3.10 18.08 6.98
C SER A 52 -2.48 17.75 8.34
N SER A 53 -1.16 17.70 8.40
CA SER A 53 -0.40 17.37 9.60
C SER A 53 0.92 18.11 9.62
N TYR A 54 1.52 18.25 10.79
CA TYR A 54 2.91 18.72 10.96
C TYR A 54 3.90 17.56 10.99
N ASP A 55 3.40 16.34 11.24
CA ASP A 55 4.23 15.14 11.29
C ASP A 55 4.47 14.58 9.89
N ARG A 56 5.68 14.05 9.70
CA ARG A 56 6.08 13.35 8.49
C ARG A 56 5.85 11.84 8.57
N GLN A 57 5.65 11.31 9.78
CA GLN A 57 5.35 9.90 9.98
C GLN A 57 3.84 9.72 10.18
N HIS A 58 3.25 8.84 9.40
CA HIS A 58 1.84 8.50 9.46
C HIS A 58 1.67 6.99 9.49
N ASN A 59 0.73 6.52 10.30
CA ASN A 59 0.30 5.14 10.26
C ASN A 59 -0.86 5.00 9.28
N ILE A 60 -0.67 4.23 8.23
CA ILE A 60 -1.74 3.82 7.34
C ILE A 60 -2.31 2.53 7.90
N SER A 61 -3.59 2.54 8.26
CA SER A 61 -4.25 1.38 8.84
C SER A 61 -5.60 1.10 8.21
N GLY A 62 -6.03 -0.14 8.34
CA GLY A 62 -7.30 -0.57 7.79
C GLY A 62 -7.52 -2.07 7.88
N TYR A 63 -8.44 -2.50 7.05
CA TYR A 63 -8.81 -3.90 6.89
C TYR A 63 -8.62 -4.30 5.44
N ALA A 64 -8.12 -5.51 5.23
CA ALA A 64 -8.08 -6.13 3.91
C ALA A 64 -8.37 -7.62 4.04
N THR A 65 -8.75 -8.25 2.94
CA THR A 65 -8.96 -9.70 2.92
C THR A 65 -7.72 -10.42 3.42
N ALA A 66 -7.89 -11.36 4.36
CA ALA A 66 -6.78 -12.16 4.89
C ALA A 66 -6.03 -12.87 3.75
N GLY A 67 -4.69 -12.82 3.79
CA GLY A 67 -3.83 -13.37 2.75
C GLY A 67 -3.65 -12.47 1.52
N SER A 68 -4.33 -11.31 1.44
CA SER A 68 -4.11 -10.34 0.36
C SER A 68 -2.73 -9.69 0.47
N THR A 69 -2.15 -9.31 -0.67
CA THR A 69 -0.97 -8.45 -0.73
C THR A 69 -1.42 -7.00 -0.76
N VAL A 70 -0.93 -6.21 0.18
CA VAL A 70 -1.18 -4.76 0.24
C VAL A 70 0.11 -4.01 -0.03
N ALA A 71 0.06 -3.07 -0.96
CA ALA A 71 1.18 -2.21 -1.34
C ALA A 71 0.78 -0.74 -1.18
N ILE A 72 1.67 0.05 -0.59
CA ILE A 72 1.50 1.48 -0.39
C ILE A 72 2.48 2.21 -1.30
N TYR A 73 1.96 3.11 -2.10
CA TYR A 73 2.72 3.93 -3.04
C TYR A 73 2.61 5.40 -2.68
N SER A 74 3.65 6.17 -2.98
CA SER A 74 3.67 7.63 -2.86
C SER A 74 3.99 8.28 -4.20
N SER A 75 3.31 9.38 -4.52
CA SER A 75 3.54 10.14 -5.75
C SER A 75 4.87 10.88 -5.70
N TYR A 76 5.71 10.65 -6.71
CA TYR A 76 6.95 11.38 -6.93
C TYR A 76 7.37 11.28 -8.39
N GLY A 77 7.78 12.40 -9.01
CA GLY A 77 8.28 12.40 -10.38
C GLY A 77 7.24 11.99 -11.44
N GLY A 78 5.97 12.32 -11.24
CA GLY A 78 4.89 12.02 -12.20
C GLY A 78 4.41 10.57 -12.21
N LYS A 79 4.75 9.80 -11.17
CA LYS A 79 4.31 8.41 -10.98
C LYS A 79 4.20 8.08 -9.50
N TYR A 80 3.54 6.97 -9.18
CA TYR A 80 3.53 6.40 -7.84
C TYR A 80 4.65 5.40 -7.68
N ASN A 81 5.48 5.57 -6.67
CA ASN A 81 6.60 4.69 -6.34
C ASN A 81 6.25 3.85 -5.11
N LEU A 82 6.61 2.58 -5.14
CA LEU A 82 6.39 1.65 -4.04
C LEU A 82 7.15 2.11 -2.80
N VAL A 83 6.44 2.27 -1.68
CA VAL A 83 7.00 2.64 -0.38
C VAL A 83 7.04 1.43 0.55
N ARG A 84 5.97 0.61 0.51
CA ARG A 84 5.82 -0.54 1.40
C ARG A 84 4.95 -1.60 0.74
N GLU A 85 5.33 -2.87 0.93
CA GLU A 85 4.52 -4.04 0.55
C GLU A 85 4.50 -5.04 1.70
N PHE A 86 3.37 -5.69 1.91
CA PHE A 86 3.19 -6.72 2.94
C PHE A 86 1.98 -7.61 2.64
N THR A 87 1.96 -8.79 3.26
CA THR A 87 0.80 -9.69 3.23
C THR A 87 -0.03 -9.50 4.49
N VAL A 88 -1.34 -9.40 4.33
CA VAL A 88 -2.28 -9.24 5.45
C VAL A 88 -2.47 -10.59 6.15
N GLY A 89 -2.32 -10.58 7.48
CA GLY A 89 -2.50 -11.75 8.31
C GLY A 89 -3.97 -12.21 8.43
N ALA A 90 -4.18 -13.31 9.17
CA ALA A 90 -5.49 -13.93 9.34
C ALA A 90 -6.56 -13.02 9.99
N SER A 91 -6.14 -12.02 10.77
CA SER A 91 -7.06 -11.02 11.36
C SER A 91 -7.67 -10.06 10.35
N GLY A 92 -7.09 -9.95 9.16
CA GLY A 92 -7.50 -8.98 8.15
C GLY A 92 -7.12 -7.53 8.49
N VAL A 93 -6.51 -7.25 9.64
CA VAL A 93 -6.12 -5.90 10.09
C VAL A 93 -4.70 -5.61 9.67
N PHE A 94 -4.42 -4.38 9.26
CA PHE A 94 -3.06 -3.91 9.05
C PHE A 94 -2.82 -2.51 9.62
N ILE A 95 -1.58 -2.26 10.05
CA ILE A 95 -1.07 -0.95 10.46
C ILE A 95 0.35 -0.85 9.93
N GLN A 96 0.62 0.14 9.07
CA GLN A 96 1.94 0.33 8.46
C GLN A 96 2.40 1.79 8.60
N PRO A 97 3.58 2.02 9.19
CA PRO A 97 4.17 3.36 9.24
C PRO A 97 4.71 3.74 7.86
N VAL A 98 4.39 4.95 7.44
CA VAL A 98 4.86 5.57 6.19
C VAL A 98 5.45 6.93 6.49
N THR A 99 6.62 7.20 5.93
CA THR A 99 7.24 8.53 6.01
C THR A 99 6.94 9.28 4.72
N VAL A 100 6.40 10.51 4.85
CA VAL A 100 6.05 11.39 3.75
C VAL A 100 6.93 12.65 3.73
N SER A 101 7.02 13.30 2.60
CA SER A 101 7.76 14.54 2.42
C SER A 101 6.96 15.76 2.91
N ARG A 102 7.63 16.91 3.11
CA ARG A 102 6.93 18.18 3.33
C ARG A 102 6.12 18.55 2.09
N GLY A 103 4.97 19.20 2.30
CA GLY A 103 4.01 19.52 1.26
C GLY A 103 3.02 18.39 1.01
N ARG A 104 2.39 18.40 -0.16
CA ARG A 104 1.36 17.43 -0.53
C ARG A 104 1.99 16.11 -0.96
N ASN A 105 1.47 15.04 -0.37
CA ASN A 105 1.81 13.66 -0.71
C ASN A 105 0.52 12.93 -1.07
N ASP A 106 0.41 12.45 -2.29
CA ASP A 106 -0.69 11.60 -2.70
C ASP A 106 -0.25 10.14 -2.58
N LEU A 107 -1.03 9.35 -1.86
CA LEU A 107 -0.78 7.95 -1.57
C LEU A 107 -1.82 7.08 -2.27
N ILE A 108 -1.37 5.94 -2.81
CA ILE A 108 -2.23 4.84 -3.25
C ILE A 108 -1.99 3.66 -2.33
N ILE A 109 -3.06 3.14 -1.74
CA ILE A 109 -3.07 1.87 -1.04
C ILE A 109 -3.74 0.86 -1.97
N ARG A 110 -2.97 -0.11 -2.47
CA ARG A 110 -3.41 -1.12 -3.42
C ARG A 110 -3.46 -2.46 -2.71
N ALA A 111 -4.61 -3.12 -2.76
CA ALA A 111 -4.75 -4.50 -2.30
C ALA A 111 -5.02 -5.42 -3.49
N GLU A 112 -4.38 -6.58 -3.47
CA GLU A 112 -4.58 -7.64 -4.46
C GLU A 112 -4.90 -8.95 -3.75
N CYS A 113 -5.99 -9.58 -4.20
CA CYS A 113 -6.45 -10.87 -3.70
C CYS A 113 -7.08 -11.66 -4.83
N ASN A 114 -6.58 -12.88 -5.08
CA ASN A 114 -7.10 -13.79 -6.11
C ASN A 114 -7.23 -13.14 -7.51
N GLY A 115 -6.27 -12.32 -7.92
CA GLY A 115 -6.28 -11.61 -9.18
C GLY A 115 -7.20 -10.38 -9.25
N GLN A 116 -7.90 -10.08 -8.17
CA GLN A 116 -8.70 -8.86 -8.03
C GLN A 116 -7.88 -7.76 -7.36
N VAL A 117 -7.99 -6.53 -7.84
CA VAL A 117 -7.24 -5.38 -7.36
C VAL A 117 -8.21 -4.28 -6.92
N GLN A 118 -7.98 -3.74 -5.74
CA GLN A 118 -8.66 -2.54 -5.24
C GLN A 118 -7.62 -1.48 -4.87
N CYS A 119 -7.85 -0.23 -5.28
CA CYS A 119 -7.02 0.92 -4.95
C CYS A 119 -7.82 1.95 -4.16
N VAL A 120 -7.22 2.46 -3.08
CA VAL A 120 -7.76 3.56 -2.28
C VAL A 120 -6.77 4.70 -2.28
N ARG A 121 -7.23 5.92 -2.62
CA ARG A 121 -6.39 7.12 -2.62
C ARG A 121 -6.51 7.86 -1.30
N ARG A 122 -5.37 8.39 -0.81
CA ARG A 122 -5.29 9.29 0.34
C ARG A 122 -4.28 10.39 0.05
N SER A 123 -4.53 11.58 0.57
CA SER A 123 -3.60 12.70 0.46
C SER A 123 -3.20 13.18 1.85
N VAL A 124 -1.90 13.38 2.06
CA VAL A 124 -1.35 13.92 3.29
C VAL A 124 -0.58 15.20 2.95
N ASN A 125 -1.02 16.33 3.49
CA ASN A 125 -0.31 17.61 3.35
C ASN A 125 0.49 17.90 4.61
N VAL A 126 1.82 17.78 4.52
CA VAL A 126 2.72 18.08 5.64
C VAL A 126 3.06 19.56 5.66
N LEU A 127 2.54 20.26 6.65
CA LEU A 127 2.73 21.68 6.85
C LEU A 127 4.14 21.96 7.39
N SER A 128 4.78 23.03 6.93
CA SER A 128 6.01 23.53 7.52
C SER A 128 5.68 24.57 8.60
N MET A 129 6.13 24.32 9.82
CA MET A 129 6.03 25.29 10.90
C MET A 129 7.17 26.30 10.76
N ASN A 130 6.93 27.45 10.13
CA ASN A 130 7.83 28.61 10.18
C ASN A 130 7.55 29.40 11.48
N PHE A 131 7.95 28.82 12.61
CA PHE A 131 7.76 29.42 13.93
C PHE A 131 8.37 30.82 14.03
N PHE A 132 9.51 31.06 13.40
CA PHE A 132 10.14 32.39 13.35
C PHE A 132 9.31 33.43 12.58
N ASN A 133 8.59 33.07 11.55
CA ASN A 133 7.72 34.00 10.83
C ASN A 133 6.43 34.29 11.60
N LEU A 134 5.95 33.35 12.41
CA LEU A 134 4.83 33.57 13.31
C LEU A 134 5.20 34.57 14.41
N LEU A 135 6.38 34.45 15.02
CA LEU A 135 6.85 35.35 16.05
C LEU A 135 7.11 36.79 15.54
N LYS A 136 7.58 36.94 14.30
CA LYS A 136 7.75 38.26 13.66
C LYS A 136 6.42 38.98 13.40
N GLY A 137 5.33 38.21 13.16
CA GLY A 137 3.99 38.77 12.95
C GLY A 137 3.35 39.31 14.22
N PHE A 138 3.82 38.93 15.42
CA PHE A 138 3.28 39.38 16.69
C PHE A 138 3.97 40.61 17.30
N ASN A 139 4.96 41.20 16.62
CA ASN A 139 5.67 42.41 17.08
C ASN A 139 6.04 42.41 18.58
N LEU A 140 6.52 41.27 19.07
CA LEU A 140 6.85 41.04 20.49
C LEU A 140 8.29 41.49 20.86
N PHE A 141 8.96 42.18 19.92
CA PHE A 141 10.29 42.76 20.17
C PHE A 141 10.44 44.08 19.45
#